data_f1834b296c13eab956b9275bff8333dd
#
_entry.id   f1834b296c13eab956b9275bff8333dd
#
_cell.length_a   1.000
_cell.length_b   1.000
_cell.length_c   1.000
_cell.angle_alpha   90.00
_cell.angle_beta   90.00
_cell.angle_gamma   90.00
#
_symmetry.space_group_name_H-M   'P 1'
#
loop_
_entity.id
_entity.type
_entity.pdbx_description
1 polymer ?
#
loop_
_entity_poly.entity_id
_entity_poly.type
_entity_poly.pdbx_seq_one_letter_code
_entity_poly.pdbx_strand_id
1 'polypeptide(L)'
;KHLYQNAVDIIARSLSVTHEDITSGMEIDDIIKRRNHPLPVDMNASYENRIKDIYGKIINFAIFAQGKFGEETIRDIIPLKNANISIAEAFKAAKHMQKNMIYYLESDNEYIKAEYNHIRKNLIKLLRNIQLIFNTSEEDVAVLLLSKLKLDAQKYDIAANKSLDNLIRTNKITYAMATSLMNDTTYAYTISKELTEVAHALFVHQDSE
;
A
#
# COMPACT_ATOMS: atom_id res chain seq x y z
N LYS A 1 -7.02 1.42 14.02
CA LYS A 1 -7.77 1.99 12.87
C LYS A 1 -7.27 3.40 12.49
N HIS A 2 -7.11 4.35 13.45
CA HIS A 2 -6.69 5.73 13.16
C HIS A 2 -5.31 5.83 12.48
N LEU A 3 -4.29 5.11 12.98
CA LEU A 3 -2.97 5.05 12.34
C LEU A 3 -3.06 4.52 10.89
N TYR A 4 -3.85 3.47 10.70
CA TYR A 4 -4.09 2.89 9.38
C TYR A 4 -4.70 3.91 8.40
N GLN A 5 -5.74 4.62 8.81
CA GLN A 5 -6.38 5.66 7.99
C GLN A 5 -5.41 6.76 7.59
N ASN A 6 -4.59 7.24 8.54
CA ASN A 6 -3.54 8.22 8.26
C ASN A 6 -2.52 7.70 7.24
N ALA A 7 -2.06 6.45 7.40
CA ALA A 7 -1.08 5.87 6.49
C ALA A 7 -1.64 5.69 5.09
N VAL A 8 -2.87 5.17 4.95
CA VAL A 8 -3.55 4.99 3.66
C VAL A 8 -3.74 6.33 2.94
N ASP A 9 -4.17 7.38 3.65
CA ASP A 9 -4.32 8.72 3.06
C ASP A 9 -2.99 9.28 2.53
N ILE A 10 -1.89 9.11 3.28
CA ILE A 10 -0.58 9.57 2.85
C ILE A 10 -0.05 8.73 1.68
N ILE A 11 -0.22 7.41 1.73
CA ILE A 11 0.17 6.50 0.63
C ILE A 11 -0.63 6.85 -0.64
N ALA A 12 -1.93 7.09 -0.53
CA ALA A 12 -2.75 7.52 -1.66
C ALA A 12 -2.21 8.81 -2.31
N ARG A 13 -1.88 9.81 -1.49
CA ARG A 13 -1.29 11.07 -1.99
C ARG A 13 0.06 10.86 -2.66
N SER A 14 0.89 9.94 -2.18
CA SER A 14 2.16 9.58 -2.84
C SER A 14 1.97 8.94 -4.22
N LEU A 15 0.79 8.38 -4.48
CA LEU A 15 0.35 7.86 -5.77
C LEU A 15 -0.37 8.93 -6.63
N SER A 16 -0.36 10.19 -6.20
CA SER A 16 -1.09 11.29 -6.85
C SER A 16 -2.60 11.10 -6.91
N VAL A 17 -3.20 10.48 -5.88
CA VAL A 17 -4.64 10.35 -5.70
C VAL A 17 -5.06 10.81 -4.30
N THR A 18 -6.33 11.17 -4.16
CA THR A 18 -6.91 11.60 -2.88
C THR A 18 -7.75 10.49 -2.26
N HIS A 19 -8.13 10.65 -1.01
CA HIS A 19 -9.10 9.76 -0.35
C HIS A 19 -10.42 9.71 -1.13
N GLU A 20 -10.88 10.83 -1.64
CA GLU A 20 -12.11 10.91 -2.48
C GLU A 20 -11.97 10.10 -3.77
N ASP A 21 -10.80 10.12 -4.41
CA ASP A 21 -10.55 9.29 -5.60
C ASP A 21 -10.67 7.79 -5.29
N ILE A 22 -10.19 7.36 -4.11
CA ILE A 22 -10.27 5.97 -3.66
C ILE A 22 -11.69 5.56 -3.34
N THR A 23 -12.46 6.40 -2.67
CA THR A 23 -13.83 6.10 -2.23
C THR A 23 -14.89 6.36 -3.30
N SER A 24 -14.54 7.06 -4.38
CA SER A 24 -15.46 7.35 -5.49
C SER A 24 -15.83 6.09 -6.29
N GLY A 25 -16.99 6.12 -6.95
CA GLY A 25 -17.39 5.12 -7.94
C GLY A 25 -16.74 5.30 -9.32
N MET A 26 -15.81 6.26 -9.48
CA MET A 26 -15.15 6.54 -10.76
C MET A 26 -14.26 5.39 -11.20
N GLU A 27 -14.21 5.08 -12.48
CA GLU A 27 -13.29 4.08 -13.03
C GLU A 27 -11.83 4.49 -12.78
N ILE A 28 -10.97 3.50 -12.42
CA ILE A 28 -9.58 3.78 -12.03
C ILE A 28 -8.80 4.43 -13.19
N ASP A 29 -9.07 4.01 -14.42
CA ASP A 29 -8.42 4.60 -15.60
C ASP A 29 -8.78 6.08 -15.79
N ASP A 30 -9.98 6.49 -15.45
CA ASP A 30 -10.39 7.89 -15.50
C ASP A 30 -9.78 8.71 -14.36
N ILE A 31 -9.59 8.11 -13.18
CA ILE A 31 -8.83 8.73 -12.09
C ILE A 31 -7.38 8.97 -12.53
N ILE A 32 -6.72 7.98 -13.11
CA ILE A 32 -5.34 8.09 -13.59
C ILE A 32 -5.20 9.19 -14.64
N LYS A 33 -6.13 9.26 -15.60
CA LYS A 33 -6.15 10.33 -16.61
C LYS A 33 -6.32 11.71 -15.98
N ARG A 34 -7.25 11.85 -15.02
CA ARG A 34 -7.50 13.10 -14.30
C ARG A 34 -6.32 13.51 -13.41
N ARG A 35 -5.65 12.54 -12.79
CA ARG A 35 -4.51 12.71 -11.89
C ARG A 35 -3.18 12.43 -12.60
N ASN A 36 -2.97 13.04 -13.77
CA ASN A 36 -1.77 12.84 -14.58
C ASN A 36 -0.54 13.63 -14.11
N HIS A 37 -0.68 14.49 -13.09
CA HIS A 37 0.41 15.21 -12.46
C HIS A 37 0.59 14.80 -11.00
N PRO A 38 1.83 14.81 -10.48
CA PRO A 38 2.11 14.49 -9.08
C PRO A 38 1.39 15.44 -8.12
N LEU A 39 0.79 14.88 -7.06
CA LEU A 39 0.30 15.67 -5.94
C LEU A 39 1.44 15.95 -4.95
N PRO A 40 1.56 17.18 -4.43
CA PRO A 40 2.56 17.49 -3.45
C PRO A 40 2.26 16.73 -2.14
N VAL A 41 3.22 15.96 -1.66
CA VAL A 41 3.18 15.34 -0.33
C VAL A 41 4.59 15.24 0.22
N ASP A 42 4.80 15.83 1.39
CA ASP A 42 6.03 15.64 2.16
C ASP A 42 5.89 14.38 3.04
N MET A 43 6.50 13.29 2.59
CA MET A 43 6.46 12.01 3.31
C MET A 43 7.18 12.07 4.65
N ASN A 44 8.25 12.89 4.79
CA ASN A 44 8.97 13.03 6.05
C ASN A 44 8.12 13.78 7.08
N ALA A 45 7.59 14.96 6.71
CA ALA A 45 6.69 15.72 7.57
C ALA A 45 5.42 14.93 7.90
N SER A 46 4.88 14.17 6.95
CA SER A 46 3.72 13.31 7.19
C SER A 46 4.02 12.21 8.19
N TYR A 47 5.21 11.58 8.13
CA TYR A 47 5.65 10.59 9.11
C TYR A 47 5.75 11.18 10.50
N GLU A 48 6.52 12.27 10.65
CA GLU A 48 6.75 12.91 11.96
C GLU A 48 5.44 13.39 12.62
N ASN A 49 4.55 13.98 11.83
CA ASN A 49 3.34 14.63 12.37
C ASN A 49 2.14 13.68 12.53
N ARG A 50 2.04 12.58 11.75
CA ARG A 50 0.82 11.78 11.68
C ARG A 50 1.01 10.29 12.00
N ILE A 51 2.24 9.78 11.93
CA ILE A 51 2.52 8.35 12.06
C ILE A 51 3.34 8.04 13.32
N LYS A 52 4.48 8.70 13.49
CA LYS A 52 5.54 8.36 14.46
C LYS A 52 5.06 8.27 15.90
N ASP A 53 4.31 9.27 16.36
CA ASP A 53 3.84 9.32 17.76
C ASP A 53 2.84 8.17 18.04
N ILE A 54 1.88 7.94 17.14
CA ILE A 54 0.88 6.88 17.29
C ILE A 54 1.56 5.51 17.20
N TYR A 55 2.48 5.34 16.24
CA TYR A 55 3.28 4.13 16.11
C TYR A 55 4.03 3.79 17.40
N GLY A 56 4.76 4.78 17.95
CA GLY A 56 5.52 4.61 19.20
C GLY A 56 4.63 4.25 20.40
N LYS A 57 3.49 4.91 20.53
CA LYS A 57 2.53 4.62 21.60
C LYS A 57 2.00 3.19 21.55
N ILE A 58 1.67 2.70 20.36
CA ILE A 58 1.19 1.32 20.16
C ILE A 58 2.29 0.31 20.52
N ILE A 59 3.53 0.52 20.06
CA ILE A 59 4.65 -0.37 20.39
C ILE A 59 4.93 -0.40 21.89
N ASN A 60 4.99 0.77 22.52
CA ASN A 60 5.23 0.87 23.97
C ASN A 60 4.11 0.19 24.78
N PHE A 61 2.85 0.38 24.37
CA PHE A 61 1.73 -0.30 25.01
C PHE A 61 1.82 -1.82 24.85
N ALA A 62 2.15 -2.32 23.65
CA ALA A 62 2.28 -3.76 23.39
C ALA A 62 3.40 -4.40 24.24
N ILE A 63 4.55 -3.72 24.38
CA ILE A 63 5.65 -4.18 25.23
C ILE A 63 5.23 -4.20 26.71
N PHE A 64 4.57 -3.13 27.19
CA PHE A 64 4.06 -3.05 28.55
C PHE A 64 3.06 -4.18 28.83
N ALA A 65 2.14 -4.39 27.91
CA ALA A 65 1.10 -5.41 28.04
C ALA A 65 1.69 -6.84 28.14
N GLN A 66 2.70 -7.15 27.33
CA GLN A 66 3.41 -8.44 27.36
C GLN A 66 4.05 -8.75 28.73
N GLY A 67 4.42 -7.72 29.51
CA GLY A 67 4.97 -7.88 30.84
C GLY A 67 3.96 -7.95 31.99
N LYS A 68 2.69 -7.62 31.73
CA LYS A 68 1.67 -7.46 32.80
C LYS A 68 0.41 -8.30 32.66
N PHE A 69 0.04 -8.71 31.44
CA PHE A 69 -1.21 -9.41 31.19
C PHE A 69 -0.99 -10.89 30.91
N GLY A 70 -2.03 -11.71 31.11
CA GLY A 70 -2.01 -13.13 30.85
C GLY A 70 -1.98 -13.47 29.36
N GLU A 71 -1.73 -14.73 29.03
CA GLU A 71 -1.53 -15.23 27.66
C GLU A 71 -2.70 -14.89 26.72
N GLU A 72 -3.93 -14.92 27.19
CA GLU A 72 -5.12 -14.60 26.39
C GLU A 72 -5.08 -13.15 25.87
N THR A 73 -4.85 -12.17 26.76
CA THR A 73 -4.72 -10.76 26.36
C THR A 73 -3.52 -10.53 25.45
N ILE A 74 -2.42 -11.26 25.65
CA ILE A 74 -1.22 -11.17 24.79
C ILE A 74 -1.54 -11.67 23.38
N ARG A 75 -2.33 -12.74 23.25
CA ARG A 75 -2.75 -13.30 21.96
C ARG A 75 -3.48 -12.25 21.10
N ASP A 76 -4.32 -11.42 21.69
CA ASP A 76 -5.04 -10.35 20.97
C ASP A 76 -4.14 -9.15 20.61
N ILE A 77 -3.13 -8.88 21.43
CA ILE A 77 -2.24 -7.72 21.25
C ILE A 77 -1.18 -7.97 20.15
N ILE A 78 -0.70 -9.21 20.00
CA ILE A 78 0.35 -9.55 19.02
C ILE A 78 -0.06 -9.21 17.59
N PRO A 79 -1.25 -9.59 17.08
CA PRO A 79 -1.70 -9.20 15.73
C PRO A 79 -1.74 -7.68 15.53
N LEU A 80 -2.21 -6.93 16.52
CA LEU A 80 -2.27 -5.47 16.46
C LEU A 80 -0.87 -4.83 16.44
N LYS A 81 0.07 -5.37 17.22
CA LYS A 81 1.49 -4.95 17.17
C LYS A 81 2.08 -5.22 15.79
N ASN A 82 1.86 -6.40 15.22
CA ASN A 82 2.35 -6.75 13.89
C ASN A 82 1.73 -5.87 12.81
N ALA A 83 0.42 -5.62 12.86
CA ALA A 83 -0.25 -4.68 11.97
C ALA A 83 0.36 -3.26 12.03
N ASN A 84 0.75 -2.81 13.23
CA ASN A 84 1.42 -1.53 13.40
C ASN A 84 2.79 -1.50 12.68
N ILE A 85 3.57 -2.58 12.76
CA ILE A 85 4.85 -2.75 12.05
C ILE A 85 4.60 -2.76 10.54
N SER A 86 3.63 -3.52 10.06
CA SER A 86 3.26 -3.60 8.64
C SER A 86 2.83 -2.23 8.07
N ILE A 87 2.11 -1.40 8.83
CA ILE A 87 1.78 -0.03 8.43
C ILE A 87 3.07 0.80 8.20
N ALA A 88 4.05 0.69 9.10
CA ALA A 88 5.30 1.41 8.98
C ALA A 88 6.13 0.94 7.78
N GLU A 89 6.14 -0.35 7.47
CA GLU A 89 6.84 -0.90 6.31
C GLU A 89 6.17 -0.49 4.99
N ALA A 90 4.83 -0.53 4.91
CA ALA A 90 4.10 -0.02 3.76
C ALA A 90 4.37 1.49 3.52
N PHE A 91 4.42 2.27 4.59
CA PHE A 91 4.75 3.69 4.52
C PHE A 91 6.17 3.94 4.01
N LYS A 92 7.18 3.20 4.53
CA LYS A 92 8.58 3.29 4.07
C LYS A 92 8.70 2.94 2.59
N ALA A 93 8.04 1.87 2.14
CA ALA A 93 8.04 1.47 0.74
C ALA A 93 7.44 2.56 -0.16
N ALA A 94 6.32 3.17 0.23
CA ALA A 94 5.71 4.29 -0.49
C ALA A 94 6.63 5.51 -0.55
N LYS A 95 7.33 5.82 0.55
CA LYS A 95 8.33 6.90 0.61
C LYS A 95 9.49 6.66 -0.36
N HIS A 96 10.03 5.43 -0.41
CA HIS A 96 11.11 5.10 -1.34
C HIS A 96 10.70 5.20 -2.81
N MET A 97 9.48 4.78 -3.13
CA MET A 97 8.93 4.83 -4.49
C MET A 97 8.59 6.25 -4.95
N GLN A 98 8.25 7.16 -4.02
CA GLN A 98 7.68 8.48 -4.34
C GLN A 98 8.53 9.30 -5.31
N LYS A 99 9.85 9.35 -5.13
CA LYS A 99 10.75 10.16 -5.96
C LYS A 99 10.67 9.75 -7.44
N ASN A 100 10.74 8.45 -7.69
CA ASN A 100 10.66 7.92 -9.06
C ASN A 100 9.24 8.04 -9.62
N MET A 101 8.21 7.85 -8.78
CA MET A 101 6.82 8.07 -9.16
C MET A 101 6.61 9.49 -9.71
N ILE A 102 7.07 10.52 -8.97
CA ILE A 102 7.00 11.91 -9.41
C ILE A 102 7.75 12.10 -10.74
N TYR A 103 9.01 11.63 -10.80
CA TYR A 103 9.87 11.82 -11.95
C TYR A 103 9.33 11.16 -13.23
N TYR A 104 8.88 9.93 -13.15
CA TYR A 104 8.46 9.17 -14.32
C TYR A 104 7.01 9.43 -14.76
N LEU A 105 6.15 9.96 -13.91
CA LEU A 105 4.84 10.46 -14.34
C LEU A 105 4.95 11.68 -15.26
N GLU A 106 6.04 12.45 -15.16
CA GLU A 106 6.33 13.61 -16.01
C GLU A 106 7.32 13.29 -17.14
N SER A 107 7.69 12.02 -17.31
CA SER A 107 8.64 11.60 -18.35
C SER A 107 8.05 11.70 -19.76
N ASP A 108 8.88 12.10 -20.72
CA ASP A 108 8.54 12.04 -22.15
C ASP A 108 8.58 10.62 -22.72
N ASN A 109 9.16 9.67 -22.00
CA ASN A 109 9.14 8.26 -22.37
C ASN A 109 7.80 7.62 -21.97
N GLU A 110 6.91 7.46 -22.94
CA GLU A 110 5.56 6.93 -22.73
C GLU A 110 5.54 5.49 -22.21
N TYR A 111 6.57 4.70 -22.47
CA TYR A 111 6.66 3.32 -21.98
C TYR A 111 6.89 3.27 -20.45
N ILE A 112 7.86 4.03 -19.94
CA ILE A 112 8.10 4.07 -18.50
C ILE A 112 6.93 4.73 -17.77
N LYS A 113 6.35 5.78 -18.34
CA LYS A 113 5.16 6.45 -17.81
C LYS A 113 3.95 5.50 -17.70
N ALA A 114 3.75 4.64 -18.71
CA ALA A 114 2.71 3.62 -18.68
C ALA A 114 2.93 2.62 -17.54
N GLU A 115 4.16 2.16 -17.30
CA GLU A 115 4.47 1.23 -16.20
C GLU A 115 4.22 1.86 -14.83
N TYR A 116 4.59 3.12 -14.61
CA TYR A 116 4.26 3.82 -13.36
C TYR A 116 2.75 4.03 -13.18
N ASN A 117 2.01 4.24 -14.27
CA ASN A 117 0.55 4.25 -14.22
C ASN A 117 -0.04 2.86 -13.92
N HIS A 118 0.59 1.78 -14.37
CA HIS A 118 0.21 0.41 -13.97
C HIS A 118 0.42 0.18 -12.47
N ILE A 119 1.54 0.63 -11.89
CA ILE A 119 1.77 0.59 -10.44
C ILE A 119 0.66 1.34 -9.71
N ARG A 120 0.36 2.58 -10.11
CA ARG A 120 -0.72 3.39 -9.53
C ARG A 120 -2.06 2.68 -9.59
N LYS A 121 -2.43 2.15 -10.77
CA LYS A 121 -3.69 1.44 -10.98
C LYS A 121 -3.87 0.27 -10.00
N ASN A 122 -2.82 -0.53 -9.84
CA ASN A 122 -2.87 -1.68 -8.94
C ASN A 122 -2.97 -1.27 -7.47
N LEU A 123 -2.21 -0.26 -7.04
CA LEU A 123 -2.28 0.22 -5.67
C LEU A 123 -3.60 0.94 -5.36
N ILE A 124 -4.17 1.70 -6.30
CA ILE A 124 -5.52 2.29 -6.15
C ILE A 124 -6.56 1.18 -6.00
N LYS A 125 -6.50 0.13 -6.82
CA LYS A 125 -7.38 -1.04 -6.72
C LYS A 125 -7.27 -1.72 -5.36
N LEU A 126 -6.04 -1.91 -4.86
CA LEU A 126 -5.78 -2.42 -3.52
C LEU A 126 -6.48 -1.56 -2.46
N LEU A 127 -6.22 -0.25 -2.44
CA LEU A 127 -6.77 0.67 -1.45
C LEU A 127 -8.30 0.70 -1.46
N ARG A 128 -8.93 0.64 -2.65
CA ARG A 128 -10.38 0.49 -2.78
C ARG A 128 -10.92 -0.80 -2.18
N ASN A 129 -10.27 -1.93 -2.49
CA ASN A 129 -10.71 -3.22 -1.97
C ASN A 129 -10.55 -3.28 -0.44
N ILE A 130 -9.48 -2.71 0.11
CA ILE A 130 -9.33 -2.62 1.57
C ILE A 130 -10.41 -1.71 2.17
N GLN A 131 -10.80 -0.63 1.50
CA GLN A 131 -11.90 0.21 1.94
C GLN A 131 -13.25 -0.55 1.92
N LEU A 132 -13.47 -1.43 0.95
CA LEU A 132 -14.64 -2.32 0.94
C LEU A 132 -14.64 -3.29 2.12
N ILE A 133 -13.50 -3.92 2.42
CA ILE A 133 -13.33 -4.78 3.60
C ILE A 133 -13.62 -4.00 4.88
N PHE A 134 -13.16 -2.77 4.98
CA PHE A 134 -13.41 -1.90 6.13
C PHE A 134 -14.90 -1.62 6.37
N ASN A 135 -15.68 -1.55 5.30
CA ASN A 135 -17.08 -1.19 5.31
C ASN A 135 -18.04 -2.40 5.31
N THR A 136 -17.55 -3.63 5.12
CA THR A 136 -18.38 -4.82 5.18
C THR A 136 -18.60 -5.27 6.63
N SER A 137 -19.80 -5.74 6.93
CA SER A 137 -20.15 -6.41 8.18
C SER A 137 -20.12 -7.94 8.07
N GLU A 138 -19.90 -8.48 6.86
CA GLU A 138 -19.91 -9.90 6.58
C GLU A 138 -18.48 -10.44 6.56
N GLU A 139 -18.14 -11.27 7.53
CA GLU A 139 -16.78 -11.80 7.71
C GLU A 139 -16.31 -12.67 6.54
N ASP A 140 -17.19 -13.56 6.05
CA ASP A 140 -16.89 -14.40 4.87
C ASP A 140 -16.53 -13.56 3.64
N VAL A 141 -17.22 -12.43 3.44
CA VAL A 141 -16.94 -11.49 2.35
C VAL A 141 -15.59 -10.84 2.55
N ALA A 142 -15.25 -10.44 3.78
CA ALA A 142 -13.94 -9.87 4.10
C ALA A 142 -12.80 -10.86 3.83
N VAL A 143 -12.94 -12.11 4.26
CA VAL A 143 -11.97 -13.20 4.03
C VAL A 143 -11.77 -13.47 2.55
N LEU A 144 -12.86 -13.53 1.78
CA LEU A 144 -12.80 -13.73 0.32
C LEU A 144 -12.07 -12.57 -0.38
N LEU A 145 -12.39 -11.33 -0.01
CA LEU A 145 -11.73 -10.13 -0.56
C LEU A 145 -10.23 -10.11 -0.23
N LEU A 146 -9.84 -10.47 1.00
CA LEU A 146 -8.43 -10.57 1.41
C LEU A 146 -7.68 -11.64 0.61
N SER A 147 -8.28 -12.81 0.44
CA SER A 147 -7.69 -13.89 -0.37
C SER A 147 -7.47 -13.45 -1.82
N LYS A 148 -8.44 -12.71 -2.37
CA LYS A 148 -8.34 -12.12 -3.71
C LYS A 148 -7.23 -11.09 -3.79
N LEU A 149 -7.06 -10.22 -2.78
CA LEU A 149 -5.99 -9.22 -2.74
C LEU A 149 -4.61 -9.87 -2.75
N LYS A 150 -4.39 -10.93 -1.95
CA LYS A 150 -3.13 -11.69 -1.92
C LYS A 150 -2.81 -12.26 -3.30
N LEU A 151 -3.79 -12.86 -3.97
CA LEU A 151 -3.63 -13.43 -5.31
C LEU A 151 -3.38 -12.36 -6.38
N ASP A 152 -4.10 -11.24 -6.33
CA ASP A 152 -3.93 -10.13 -7.28
C ASP A 152 -2.51 -9.52 -7.16
N ALA A 153 -1.98 -9.35 -5.94
CA ALA A 153 -0.62 -8.85 -5.71
C ALA A 153 0.44 -9.78 -6.33
N GLN A 154 0.32 -11.10 -6.15
CA GLN A 154 1.23 -12.08 -6.74
C GLN A 154 1.18 -12.08 -8.28
N LYS A 155 -0.03 -12.04 -8.84
CA LYS A 155 -0.22 -11.99 -10.31
C LYS A 155 0.37 -10.72 -10.90
N TYR A 156 0.22 -9.59 -10.19
CA TYR A 156 0.77 -8.33 -10.63
C TYR A 156 2.30 -8.36 -10.66
N ASP A 157 2.94 -8.87 -9.63
CA ASP A 157 4.41 -8.98 -9.56
C ASP A 157 4.98 -9.81 -10.74
N ILE A 158 4.37 -10.95 -11.04
CA ILE A 158 4.75 -11.78 -12.20
C ILE A 158 4.58 -11.02 -13.52
N ALA A 159 3.47 -10.32 -13.70
CA ALA A 159 3.18 -9.57 -14.92
C ALA A 159 4.14 -8.39 -15.12
N ALA A 160 4.46 -7.66 -14.04
CA ALA A 160 5.39 -6.54 -14.07
C ALA A 160 6.81 -6.97 -14.46
N ASN A 161 7.30 -8.10 -13.94
CA ASN A 161 8.61 -8.65 -14.30
C ASN A 161 8.67 -9.03 -15.80
N LYS A 162 7.61 -9.63 -16.37
CA LYS A 162 7.53 -9.94 -17.81
C LYS A 162 7.50 -8.67 -18.68
N SER A 163 6.77 -7.64 -18.25
CA SER A 163 6.73 -6.36 -18.95
C SER A 163 8.11 -5.72 -18.97
N LEU A 164 8.80 -5.67 -17.83
CA LEU A 164 10.14 -5.11 -17.68
C LEU A 164 11.14 -5.81 -18.63
N ASP A 165 11.18 -7.14 -18.65
CA ASP A 165 12.06 -7.92 -19.53
C ASP A 165 11.82 -7.58 -21.01
N ASN A 166 10.55 -7.43 -21.40
CA ASN A 166 10.19 -7.06 -22.77
C ASN A 166 10.65 -5.64 -23.13
N LEU A 167 10.45 -4.68 -22.24
CA LEU A 167 10.86 -3.29 -22.45
C LEU A 167 12.38 -3.13 -22.58
N ILE A 168 13.14 -3.87 -21.77
CA ILE A 168 14.61 -3.90 -21.87
C ILE A 168 15.02 -4.51 -23.23
N ARG A 169 14.50 -5.69 -23.55
CA ARG A 169 14.86 -6.41 -24.78
C ARG A 169 14.51 -5.66 -26.06
N THR A 170 13.45 -4.84 -26.02
CA THR A 170 13.02 -4.02 -27.17
C THR A 170 13.58 -2.60 -27.14
N ASN A 171 14.52 -2.30 -26.23
CA ASN A 171 15.14 -0.99 -26.07
C ASN A 171 14.15 0.18 -25.93
N LYS A 172 13.00 -0.06 -25.28
CA LYS A 172 11.97 0.96 -25.03
C LYS A 172 12.27 1.84 -23.84
N ILE A 173 13.07 1.33 -22.90
CA ILE A 173 13.51 2.03 -21.69
C ILE A 173 15.04 1.87 -21.52
N THR A 174 15.66 2.81 -20.81
CA THR A 174 17.09 2.72 -20.49
C THR A 174 17.33 1.78 -19.30
N TYR A 175 18.59 1.36 -19.09
CA TYR A 175 18.96 0.55 -17.92
C TYR A 175 18.65 1.26 -16.58
N ALA A 176 18.82 2.59 -16.52
CA ALA A 176 18.49 3.37 -15.32
C ALA A 176 16.98 3.34 -15.06
N MET A 177 16.14 3.49 -16.09
CA MET A 177 14.69 3.34 -15.98
C MET A 177 14.31 1.94 -15.54
N ALA A 178 14.93 0.91 -16.12
CA ALA A 178 14.68 -0.48 -15.76
C ALA A 178 15.00 -0.78 -14.29
N THR A 179 16.16 -0.30 -13.79
CA THR A 179 16.56 -0.45 -12.39
C THR A 179 15.57 0.25 -11.44
N SER A 180 15.17 1.47 -11.77
CA SER A 180 14.16 2.21 -11.00
C SER A 180 12.83 1.46 -10.95
N LEU A 181 12.33 1.01 -12.12
CA LEU A 181 11.06 0.29 -12.23
C LEU A 181 11.08 -1.02 -11.46
N MET A 182 12.18 -1.80 -11.53
CA MET A 182 12.34 -3.05 -10.78
C MET A 182 12.25 -2.82 -9.27
N ASN A 183 12.94 -1.82 -8.75
CA ASN A 183 12.90 -1.48 -7.33
C ASN A 183 11.49 -1.03 -6.90
N ASP A 184 10.87 -0.17 -7.71
CA ASP A 184 9.57 0.39 -7.38
C ASP A 184 8.42 -0.63 -7.52
N THR A 185 8.54 -1.61 -8.40
CA THR A 185 7.64 -2.78 -8.44
C THR A 185 7.75 -3.59 -7.15
N THR A 186 8.96 -3.79 -6.64
CA THR A 186 9.19 -4.46 -5.34
C THR A 186 8.56 -3.66 -4.19
N TYR A 187 8.70 -2.33 -4.18
CA TYR A 187 8.03 -1.49 -3.18
C TYR A 187 6.52 -1.54 -3.30
N ALA A 188 5.97 -1.54 -4.51
CA ALA A 188 4.53 -1.67 -4.73
C ALA A 188 3.99 -3.02 -4.23
N TYR A 189 4.73 -4.12 -4.44
CA TYR A 189 4.42 -5.42 -3.87
C TYR A 189 4.46 -5.40 -2.34
N THR A 190 5.49 -4.79 -1.74
CA THR A 190 5.60 -4.62 -0.28
C THR A 190 4.40 -3.85 0.28
N ILE A 191 4.01 -2.72 -0.33
CA ILE A 191 2.82 -1.97 0.08
C ILE A 191 1.58 -2.86 0.04
N SER A 192 1.41 -3.63 -1.04
CA SER A 192 0.25 -4.49 -1.22
C SER A 192 0.19 -5.60 -0.17
N LYS A 193 1.31 -6.27 0.08
CA LYS A 193 1.43 -7.32 1.09
C LYS A 193 1.14 -6.78 2.48
N GLU A 194 1.86 -5.74 2.89
CA GLU A 194 1.78 -5.21 4.25
C GLU A 194 0.39 -4.61 4.56
N LEU A 195 -0.22 -3.86 3.63
CA LEU A 195 -1.57 -3.34 3.85
C LEU A 195 -2.64 -4.45 3.87
N THR A 196 -2.45 -5.54 3.13
CA THR A 196 -3.35 -6.70 3.19
C THR A 196 -3.26 -7.41 4.54
N GLU A 197 -2.05 -7.59 5.10
CA GLU A 197 -1.87 -8.15 6.46
C GLU A 197 -2.48 -7.23 7.54
N VAL A 198 -2.36 -5.90 7.37
CA VAL A 198 -3.04 -4.95 8.28
C VAL A 198 -4.55 -5.10 8.20
N ALA A 199 -5.11 -5.21 6.99
CA ALA A 199 -6.55 -5.39 6.81
C ALA A 199 -7.03 -6.70 7.45
N HIS A 200 -6.26 -7.78 7.29
CA HIS A 200 -6.55 -9.05 7.96
C HIS A 200 -6.61 -8.88 9.48
N ALA A 201 -5.57 -8.29 10.08
CA ALA A 201 -5.48 -8.13 11.53
C ALA A 201 -6.52 -7.19 12.14
N LEU A 202 -7.07 -6.23 11.36
CA LEU A 202 -7.99 -5.22 11.87
C LEU A 202 -9.48 -5.55 11.61
N PHE A 203 -9.78 -6.36 10.59
CA PHE A 203 -11.14 -6.51 10.08
C PHE A 203 -11.64 -7.95 10.01
N VAL A 204 -10.74 -8.93 10.13
CA VAL A 204 -11.12 -10.33 10.29
C VAL A 204 -10.93 -10.70 11.75
N HIS A 205 -12.01 -11.05 12.45
CA HIS A 205 -11.92 -11.61 13.78
C HIS A 205 -11.32 -13.02 13.65
N GLN A 206 -10.25 -13.28 14.41
CA GLN A 206 -9.82 -14.66 14.59
C GLN A 206 -10.82 -15.26 15.57
N ASP A 207 -11.73 -16.11 15.07
CA ASP A 207 -12.56 -16.92 15.92
C ASP A 207 -11.61 -17.70 16.86
N SER A 208 -11.77 -17.44 18.16
CA SER A 208 -11.10 -18.19 19.21
C SER A 208 -11.79 -19.55 19.27
N GLU A 209 -11.27 -20.57 18.54
CA GLU A 209 -11.54 -21.97 18.87
C GLU A 209 -10.89 -22.35 20.19
#